data_99c5c56a0ce7426a627ad22c6199db2d
#
_entry.id   99c5c56a0ce7426a627ad22c6199db2d
#
_cell.length_a   1.000
_cell.length_b   1.000
_cell.length_c   1.000
_cell.angle_alpha   90.00
_cell.angle_beta   90.00
_cell.angle_gamma   90.00
#
_symmetry.space_group_name_H-M   'P 1'
#
loop_
_entity.id
_entity.type
_entity.pdbx_description
1 polymer ?
#
loop_
_entity_poly.entity_id
_entity_poly.type
_entity_poly.pdbx_seq_one_letter_code
_entity_poly.pdbx_strand_id
1 'polypeptide(L)'
;MAWIEKISGHQRIRTISTLLAVLLALPLGWKGITGFYEWLSPFLMLNSFFVLKSVVWLNSLALIVLVFSFIRERWFCRFVCPVGWGCDLVSSCSRRRNFSLKNIPSIGKWMAISSLVAALTGIPLFVLLDPVSIFNGFFVVFSQKVTFPVILSFSGLPILLAVHLIFPRIWCSRLCPLGGLQDEITAVKRILFRKLSPAEPGKRPEHIAERRLFLSSGAGLVAGLLFPSFVKQKEKKYLKPPGALDDELFSILCVRCGNCIKSCPTGIITHHNDSGNKISWMVPEVHFTDGYCLENCTLCGQVCPSGAITPFRTTDKRRLTIGWAVIKPDGCLLLNNTDCNRCQAACPFDALTLE
;
A
#
# COMPACT_ATOMS: atom_id res chain seq x y z
N MET A 1 -1.21 16.50 -33.62
CA MET A 1 -1.37 15.10 -34.03
C MET A 1 -0.05 14.38 -34.36
N ALA A 2 1.01 15.06 -34.80
CA ALA A 2 2.30 14.46 -35.19
C ALA A 2 3.15 13.85 -34.04
N TRP A 3 2.78 14.03 -32.79
CA TRP A 3 3.52 13.50 -31.62
C TRP A 3 3.20 12.02 -31.32
N ILE A 4 2.05 11.54 -31.79
CA ILE A 4 1.56 10.17 -31.48
C ILE A 4 2.18 9.12 -32.39
N GLU A 5 2.62 9.48 -33.60
CA GLU A 5 3.18 8.53 -34.57
C GLU A 5 4.60 8.05 -34.29
N LYS A 6 5.37 8.76 -33.46
CA LYS A 6 6.76 8.45 -33.14
C LYS A 6 6.99 7.70 -31.83
N ILE A 7 5.90 7.28 -31.15
CA ILE A 7 5.99 6.56 -29.88
C ILE A 7 6.27 5.08 -30.19
N SER A 8 7.40 4.54 -29.69
CA SER A 8 7.70 3.11 -29.81
C SER A 8 6.58 2.27 -29.18
N GLY A 9 6.33 1.06 -29.71
CA GLY A 9 5.25 0.18 -29.21
C GLY A 9 5.27 -0.01 -27.69
N HIS A 10 6.45 -0.02 -27.11
CA HIS A 10 6.69 -0.06 -25.67
C HIS A 10 6.09 1.15 -24.91
N GLN A 11 6.26 2.35 -25.44
CA GLN A 11 5.73 3.58 -24.83
C GLN A 11 4.20 3.64 -24.92
N ARG A 12 3.61 3.12 -26.01
CA ARG A 12 2.14 3.03 -26.16
C ARG A 12 1.52 2.14 -25.10
N ILE A 13 2.06 0.94 -24.88
CA ILE A 13 1.58 0.01 -23.85
C ILE A 13 1.63 0.66 -22.49
N ARG A 14 2.73 1.32 -22.15
CA ARG A 14 2.94 1.98 -20.88
C ARG A 14 1.97 3.15 -20.65
N THR A 15 1.73 3.96 -21.68
CA THR A 15 0.75 5.07 -21.61
C THR A 15 -0.67 4.52 -21.41
N ILE A 16 -1.06 3.48 -22.14
CA ILE A 16 -2.38 2.83 -21.97
C ILE A 16 -2.51 2.28 -20.55
N SER A 17 -1.49 1.57 -20.06
CA SER A 17 -1.48 1.05 -18.67
C SER A 17 -1.63 2.16 -17.65
N THR A 18 -0.94 3.29 -17.83
CA THR A 18 -1.03 4.43 -16.90
C THR A 18 -2.41 5.09 -16.95
N LEU A 19 -3.00 5.27 -18.13
CA LEU A 19 -4.35 5.80 -18.26
C LEU A 19 -5.37 4.88 -17.59
N LEU A 20 -5.22 3.57 -17.75
CA LEU A 20 -6.05 2.57 -17.07
C LEU A 20 -5.86 2.66 -15.54
N ALA A 21 -4.61 2.83 -15.07
CA ALA A 21 -4.33 2.99 -13.64
C ALA A 21 -5.00 4.24 -13.06
N VAL A 22 -4.96 5.37 -13.76
CA VAL A 22 -5.65 6.59 -13.36
C VAL A 22 -7.16 6.37 -13.32
N LEU A 23 -7.74 5.76 -14.34
CA LEU A 23 -9.18 5.47 -14.42
C LEU A 23 -9.64 4.60 -13.24
N LEU A 24 -8.89 3.55 -12.92
CA LEU A 24 -9.23 2.63 -11.83
C LEU A 24 -8.98 3.23 -10.44
N ALA A 25 -8.01 4.14 -10.31
CA ALA A 25 -7.71 4.83 -9.05
C ALA A 25 -8.75 5.91 -8.69
N LEU A 26 -9.45 6.46 -9.68
CA LEU A 26 -10.53 7.41 -9.46
C LEU A 26 -11.76 6.73 -8.84
N PRO A 27 -12.50 7.38 -7.92
CA PRO A 27 -13.69 6.83 -7.27
C PRO A 27 -14.94 6.86 -8.18
N LEU A 28 -14.81 6.38 -9.42
CA LEU A 28 -15.82 6.42 -10.48
C LEU A 28 -16.64 5.12 -10.51
N GLY A 29 -17.45 4.83 -9.52
CA GLY A 29 -18.38 3.68 -9.58
C GLY A 29 -17.77 2.26 -9.52
N TRP A 30 -16.52 2.06 -9.90
CA TRP A 30 -15.79 0.78 -9.94
C TRP A 30 -15.19 0.41 -8.58
N LYS A 31 -15.96 0.54 -7.51
CA LYS A 31 -15.50 0.47 -6.11
C LYS A 31 -14.76 -0.82 -5.74
N GLY A 32 -15.05 -1.92 -6.42
CA GLY A 32 -14.46 -3.23 -6.11
C GLY A 32 -13.07 -3.48 -6.72
N ILE A 33 -12.58 -2.64 -7.64
CA ILE A 33 -11.33 -2.86 -8.37
C ILE A 33 -10.33 -1.70 -8.25
N THR A 34 -10.56 -0.77 -7.34
CA THR A 34 -9.67 0.38 -7.08
C THR A 34 -8.27 -0.04 -6.68
N GLY A 35 -8.10 -1.23 -6.10
CA GLY A 35 -6.82 -1.82 -5.70
C GLY A 35 -6.11 -2.65 -6.78
N PHE A 36 -6.58 -2.68 -8.03
CA PHE A 36 -6.08 -3.60 -9.05
C PHE A 36 -4.56 -3.51 -9.27
N TYR A 37 -4.01 -2.30 -9.35
CA TYR A 37 -2.58 -2.12 -9.58
C TYR A 37 -1.71 -2.50 -8.39
N GLU A 38 -2.21 -2.36 -7.15
CA GLU A 38 -1.51 -2.86 -5.96
C GLU A 38 -1.50 -4.39 -5.89
N TRP A 39 -2.57 -5.06 -6.36
CA TRP A 39 -2.58 -6.53 -6.42
C TRP A 39 -1.52 -7.08 -7.37
N LEU A 40 -1.02 -6.26 -8.31
CA LEU A 40 0.09 -6.60 -9.19
C LEU A 40 1.47 -6.32 -8.57
N SER A 41 1.55 -5.68 -7.37
CA SER A 41 2.82 -5.39 -6.74
C SER A 41 3.43 -6.62 -6.08
N PRO A 42 4.53 -7.19 -6.62
CA PRO A 42 5.18 -8.33 -5.99
C PRO A 42 5.85 -7.98 -4.66
N PHE A 43 6.18 -6.71 -4.44
CA PHE A 43 6.75 -6.24 -3.19
C PHE A 43 5.72 -6.31 -2.05
N LEU A 44 4.49 -5.85 -2.31
CA LEU A 44 3.40 -5.96 -1.33
C LEU A 44 3.02 -7.43 -1.09
N MET A 45 2.87 -8.22 -2.14
CA MET A 45 2.52 -9.63 -2.03
C MET A 45 3.50 -10.40 -1.14
N LEU A 46 4.81 -10.26 -1.38
CA LEU A 46 5.82 -11.00 -0.61
C LEU A 46 5.87 -10.54 0.85
N ASN A 47 5.82 -9.23 1.13
CA ASN A 47 5.79 -8.73 2.50
C ASN A 47 4.54 -9.21 3.25
N SER A 48 3.36 -9.12 2.64
CA SER A 48 2.11 -9.63 3.23
C SER A 48 2.15 -11.13 3.47
N PHE A 49 2.69 -11.91 2.52
CA PHE A 49 2.83 -13.35 2.66
C PHE A 49 3.71 -13.74 3.86
N PHE A 50 4.86 -13.09 4.04
CA PHE A 50 5.75 -13.41 5.15
C PHE A 50 5.17 -13.02 6.51
N VAL A 51 4.39 -11.94 6.59
CA VAL A 51 3.72 -11.49 7.82
C VAL A 51 2.52 -12.38 8.15
N LEU A 52 1.61 -12.57 7.19
CA LEU A 52 0.34 -13.27 7.40
C LEU A 52 0.48 -14.79 7.29
N LYS A 53 1.60 -15.29 6.72
CA LYS A 53 1.80 -16.71 6.38
C LYS A 53 0.68 -17.28 5.50
N SER A 54 -0.04 -16.42 4.80
CA SER A 54 -1.15 -16.73 3.90
C SER A 54 -1.13 -15.81 2.70
N VAL A 55 -1.64 -16.29 1.57
CA VAL A 55 -1.73 -15.48 0.35
C VAL A 55 -3.09 -14.81 0.30
N VAL A 56 -3.12 -13.50 0.24
CA VAL A 56 -4.33 -12.76 -0.14
C VAL A 56 -4.62 -13.10 -1.60
N TRP A 57 -5.76 -13.75 -1.87
CA TRP A 57 -6.03 -14.40 -3.16
C TRP A 57 -5.87 -13.47 -4.37
N LEU A 58 -6.26 -12.19 -4.25
CA LEU A 58 -6.09 -11.20 -5.32
C LEU A 58 -4.61 -10.85 -5.58
N ASN A 59 -3.77 -10.90 -4.55
CA ASN A 59 -2.34 -10.64 -4.70
C ASN A 59 -1.62 -11.78 -5.43
N SER A 60 -2.26 -12.93 -5.66
CA SER A 60 -1.70 -13.99 -6.50
C SER A 60 -1.41 -13.51 -7.93
N LEU A 61 -2.09 -12.45 -8.40
CA LEU A 61 -1.79 -11.80 -9.68
C LEU A 61 -0.35 -11.27 -9.74
N ALA A 62 0.25 -10.90 -8.60
CA ALA A 62 1.65 -10.48 -8.54
C ALA A 62 2.64 -11.60 -8.91
N LEU A 63 2.25 -12.89 -8.80
CA LEU A 63 3.07 -14.01 -9.29
C LEU A 63 3.32 -13.91 -10.79
N ILE A 64 2.34 -13.46 -11.56
CA ILE A 64 2.49 -13.20 -12.99
C ILE A 64 3.59 -12.16 -13.21
N VAL A 65 3.57 -11.07 -12.43
CA VAL A 65 4.60 -10.03 -12.49
C VAL A 65 5.97 -10.55 -12.10
N LEU A 66 6.07 -11.44 -11.11
CA LEU A 66 7.33 -12.09 -10.72
C LEU A 66 7.90 -12.93 -11.87
N VAL A 67 7.06 -13.74 -12.52
CA VAL A 67 7.47 -14.55 -13.67
C VAL A 67 7.97 -13.66 -14.81
N PHE A 68 7.23 -12.62 -15.17
CA PHE A 68 7.67 -11.70 -16.23
C PHE A 68 8.92 -10.91 -15.84
N SER A 69 9.09 -10.54 -14.57
CA SER A 69 10.30 -9.87 -14.07
C SER A 69 11.51 -10.80 -14.07
N PHE A 70 11.30 -12.10 -13.89
CA PHE A 70 12.33 -13.12 -14.03
C PHE A 70 12.76 -13.30 -15.50
N ILE A 71 11.82 -13.22 -16.45
CA ILE A 71 12.12 -13.31 -17.88
C ILE A 71 12.82 -12.03 -18.36
N ARG A 72 12.28 -10.86 -18.03
CA ARG A 72 12.74 -9.55 -18.50
C ARG A 72 12.97 -8.60 -17.34
N GLU A 73 14.17 -8.03 -17.27
CA GLU A 73 14.56 -7.10 -16.21
C GLU A 73 13.60 -5.93 -16.03
N ARG A 74 13.18 -5.68 -14.79
CA ARG A 74 12.28 -4.58 -14.41
C ARG A 74 11.01 -4.49 -15.25
N TRP A 75 10.41 -5.64 -15.58
CA TRP A 75 9.26 -5.70 -16.48
C TRP A 75 8.11 -4.81 -16.00
N PHE A 76 7.72 -4.91 -14.72
CA PHE A 76 6.64 -4.10 -14.15
C PHE A 76 6.92 -2.59 -14.27
N CYS A 77 8.12 -2.15 -13.87
CA CYS A 77 8.51 -0.74 -13.92
C CYS A 77 8.53 -0.19 -15.35
N ARG A 78 8.83 -1.03 -16.34
CA ARG A 78 8.91 -0.63 -17.74
C ARG A 78 7.57 -0.57 -18.45
N PHE A 79 6.62 -1.45 -18.09
CA PHE A 79 5.40 -1.63 -18.88
C PHE A 79 4.12 -1.26 -18.11
N VAL A 80 4.09 -1.42 -16.79
CA VAL A 80 2.87 -1.37 -16.00
C VAL A 80 2.84 -0.22 -15.00
N CYS A 81 3.97 0.11 -14.36
CA CYS A 81 4.02 1.06 -13.26
C CYS A 81 3.64 2.49 -13.69
N PRO A 82 2.52 3.07 -13.16
CA PRO A 82 2.10 4.42 -13.50
C PRO A 82 3.06 5.48 -12.97
N VAL A 83 3.61 5.29 -11.76
CA VAL A 83 4.61 6.19 -11.19
C VAL A 83 5.87 6.23 -12.04
N GLY A 84 6.33 5.07 -12.52
CA GLY A 84 7.49 5.00 -13.40
C GLY A 84 7.29 5.79 -14.70
N TRP A 85 6.08 5.75 -15.28
CA TRP A 85 5.75 6.55 -16.47
C TRP A 85 5.80 8.06 -16.15
N GLY A 86 5.18 8.49 -15.03
CA GLY A 86 5.20 9.88 -14.59
C GLY A 86 6.62 10.38 -14.31
N CYS A 87 7.44 9.57 -13.66
CA CYS A 87 8.85 9.90 -13.39
C CYS A 87 9.67 10.08 -14.67
N ASP A 88 9.48 9.23 -15.68
CA ASP A 88 10.17 9.36 -16.95
C ASP A 88 9.70 10.60 -17.74
N LEU A 89 8.38 10.90 -17.71
CA LEU A 89 7.82 12.09 -18.33
C LEU A 89 8.43 13.36 -17.71
N VAL A 90 8.41 13.48 -16.38
CA VAL A 90 8.96 14.63 -15.66
C VAL A 90 10.48 14.72 -15.83
N SER A 91 11.19 13.58 -15.80
CA SER A 91 12.64 13.55 -16.05
C SER A 91 13.02 14.02 -17.45
N SER A 92 12.13 13.87 -18.45
CA SER A 92 12.36 14.39 -19.81
C SER A 92 12.34 15.92 -19.86
N CYS A 93 11.61 16.56 -18.94
CA CYS A 93 11.54 18.02 -18.79
C CYS A 93 12.68 18.59 -17.92
N SER A 94 13.46 17.73 -17.24
CA SER A 94 14.54 18.17 -16.36
C SER A 94 15.68 18.82 -17.16
N ARG A 95 16.20 19.94 -16.64
CA ARG A 95 17.40 20.60 -17.19
C ARG A 95 18.67 19.77 -17.00
N ARG A 96 18.70 18.85 -16.03
CA ARG A 96 19.86 18.01 -15.68
C ARG A 96 19.81 16.61 -16.31
N ARG A 97 19.47 16.50 -17.59
CA ARG A 97 19.31 15.20 -18.28
C ARG A 97 20.53 14.26 -18.14
N ASN A 98 21.74 14.79 -18.00
CA ASN A 98 22.99 14.04 -17.92
C ASN A 98 23.45 13.79 -16.46
N PHE A 99 22.56 13.93 -15.47
CA PHE A 99 22.92 13.65 -14.08
C PHE A 99 23.33 12.19 -13.89
N SER A 100 24.61 11.99 -13.51
CA SER A 100 25.16 10.64 -13.34
C SER A 100 24.78 10.06 -11.98
N LEU A 101 23.94 9.03 -11.99
CA LEU A 101 23.56 8.28 -10.79
C LEU A 101 24.58 7.19 -10.40
N LYS A 102 25.76 7.12 -11.09
CA LYS A 102 26.74 6.02 -10.89
C LYS A 102 27.28 5.96 -9.46
N ASN A 103 27.46 7.11 -8.81
CA ASN A 103 28.01 7.20 -7.46
C ASN A 103 26.97 7.00 -6.35
N ILE A 104 25.67 6.99 -6.69
CA ILE A 104 24.60 6.80 -5.69
C ILE A 104 24.35 5.30 -5.54
N PRO A 105 24.44 4.76 -4.30
CA PRO A 105 24.16 3.35 -4.06
C PRO A 105 22.69 3.02 -4.35
N SER A 106 22.41 1.77 -4.70
CA SER A 106 21.05 1.29 -4.95
C SER A 106 20.34 0.99 -3.61
N ILE A 107 19.89 2.04 -2.94
CA ILE A 107 19.21 1.96 -1.63
C ILE A 107 17.93 1.12 -1.73
N GLY A 108 17.20 1.21 -2.83
CA GLY A 108 15.97 0.42 -3.06
C GLY A 108 16.16 -1.09 -2.93
N LYS A 109 17.33 -1.62 -3.33
CA LYS A 109 17.65 -3.04 -3.12
C LYS A 109 17.78 -3.38 -1.64
N TRP A 110 18.48 -2.55 -0.88
CA TRP A 110 18.64 -2.73 0.55
C TRP A 110 17.30 -2.66 1.28
N MET A 111 16.47 -1.68 0.90
CA MET A 111 15.12 -1.53 1.45
C MET A 111 14.24 -2.74 1.13
N ALA A 112 14.33 -3.29 -0.08
CA ALA A 112 13.57 -4.48 -0.46
C ALA A 112 13.99 -5.69 0.39
N ILE A 113 15.29 -5.98 0.47
CA ILE A 113 15.80 -7.13 1.21
C ILE A 113 15.51 -6.98 2.71
N SER A 114 15.85 -5.82 3.30
CA SER A 114 15.63 -5.59 4.73
C SER A 114 14.14 -5.64 5.10
N SER A 115 13.25 -5.16 4.22
CA SER A 115 11.81 -5.27 4.43
C SER A 115 11.32 -6.72 4.42
N LEU A 116 11.79 -7.53 3.46
CA LEU A 116 11.41 -8.95 3.38
C LEU A 116 11.93 -9.75 4.57
N VAL A 117 13.16 -9.49 5.01
CA VAL A 117 13.74 -10.15 6.18
C VAL A 117 13.02 -9.73 7.46
N ALA A 118 12.71 -8.43 7.61
CA ALA A 118 11.92 -7.94 8.75
C ALA A 118 10.48 -8.47 8.72
N ALA A 119 9.89 -8.69 7.55
CA ALA A 119 8.56 -9.30 7.41
C ALA A 119 8.50 -10.73 7.96
N LEU A 120 9.63 -11.48 7.99
CA LEU A 120 9.70 -12.80 8.65
C LEU A 120 9.50 -12.69 10.17
N THR A 121 9.86 -11.56 10.78
CA THR A 121 9.58 -11.28 12.20
C THR A 121 8.21 -10.64 12.43
N GLY A 122 7.40 -10.48 11.37
CA GLY A 122 6.06 -9.90 11.43
C GLY A 122 5.98 -8.40 11.09
N ILE A 123 7.09 -7.75 10.75
CA ILE A 123 7.14 -6.30 10.57
C ILE A 123 7.69 -5.92 9.18
N PRO A 124 6.85 -5.62 8.20
CA PRO A 124 7.29 -5.17 6.88
C PRO A 124 7.68 -3.67 6.94
N LEU A 125 8.99 -3.36 6.90
CA LEU A 125 9.49 -2.01 7.19
C LEU A 125 9.12 -0.95 6.15
N PHE A 126 9.29 -1.24 4.86
CA PHE A 126 9.25 -0.23 3.80
C PHE A 126 8.04 -0.36 2.86
N VAL A 127 6.98 -1.03 3.30
CA VAL A 127 5.77 -1.23 2.47
C VAL A 127 5.05 0.09 2.15
N LEU A 128 5.18 1.11 3.00
CA LEU A 128 4.63 2.45 2.77
C LEU A 128 5.27 3.16 1.57
N LEU A 129 6.49 2.77 1.20
CA LEU A 129 7.23 3.34 0.08
C LEU A 129 6.96 2.59 -1.24
N ASP A 130 5.97 1.70 -1.26
CA ASP A 130 5.53 1.10 -2.52
C ASP A 130 4.97 2.18 -3.47
N PRO A 131 5.53 2.30 -4.69
CA PRO A 131 5.15 3.39 -5.59
C PRO A 131 3.68 3.34 -6.01
N VAL A 132 3.09 2.15 -6.07
CA VAL A 132 1.69 1.99 -6.47
C VAL A 132 0.76 2.46 -5.34
N SER A 133 1.11 2.19 -4.09
CA SER A 133 0.38 2.68 -2.92
C SER A 133 0.43 4.21 -2.81
N ILE A 134 1.60 4.83 -3.09
CA ILE A 134 1.74 6.28 -3.15
C ILE A 134 0.87 6.87 -4.26
N PHE A 135 0.84 6.21 -5.43
CA PHE A 135 -0.01 6.61 -6.55
C PHE A 135 -1.49 6.59 -6.18
N ASN A 136 -1.97 5.50 -5.57
CA ASN A 136 -3.38 5.38 -5.19
C ASN A 136 -3.77 6.31 -4.04
N GLY A 137 -2.87 6.57 -3.10
CA GLY A 137 -3.05 7.55 -2.02
C GLY A 137 -3.34 8.96 -2.53
N PHE A 138 -2.75 9.35 -3.68
CA PHE A 138 -3.03 10.63 -4.32
C PHE A 138 -4.51 10.82 -4.65
N PHE A 139 -5.22 9.77 -5.06
CA PHE A 139 -6.62 9.86 -5.48
C PHE A 139 -7.63 9.84 -4.32
N VAL A 140 -7.20 9.70 -3.07
CA VAL A 140 -8.09 9.73 -1.90
C VAL A 140 -8.77 11.09 -1.72
N VAL A 141 -8.11 12.17 -2.14
CA VAL A 141 -8.65 13.54 -2.07
C VAL A 141 -10.02 13.69 -2.78
N PHE A 142 -10.28 12.86 -3.78
CA PHE A 142 -11.56 12.88 -4.51
C PHE A 142 -12.71 12.14 -3.79
N SER A 143 -12.42 11.48 -2.66
CA SER A 143 -13.39 10.65 -1.92
C SER A 143 -13.72 11.17 -0.54
N GLN A 144 -12.96 12.12 -0.01
CA GLN A 144 -13.08 12.61 1.36
C GLN A 144 -13.05 14.14 1.45
N LYS A 145 -13.55 14.66 2.58
CA LYS A 145 -13.32 16.05 2.99
C LYS A 145 -11.81 16.28 3.17
N VAL A 146 -11.33 17.44 2.75
CA VAL A 146 -9.90 17.79 2.84
C VAL A 146 -9.50 17.93 4.30
N THR A 147 -8.70 17.00 4.79
CA THR A 147 -8.10 16.98 6.13
C THR A 147 -6.59 16.89 6.01
N PHE A 148 -5.86 17.15 7.09
CA PHE A 148 -4.40 17.09 7.06
C PHE A 148 -3.84 15.73 6.55
N PRO A 149 -4.33 14.56 7.01
CA PRO A 149 -3.90 13.27 6.46
C PRO A 149 -4.19 13.11 4.97
N VAL A 150 -5.31 13.65 4.48
CA VAL A 150 -5.66 13.62 3.04
C VAL A 150 -4.68 14.47 2.24
N ILE A 151 -4.33 15.69 2.72
CA ILE A 151 -3.31 16.53 2.08
C ILE A 151 -1.97 15.81 2.00
N LEU A 152 -1.59 15.12 3.07
CA LEU A 152 -0.32 14.38 3.08
C LEU A 152 -0.33 13.20 2.11
N SER A 153 -1.41 12.42 2.05
CA SER A 153 -1.57 11.34 1.05
C SER A 153 -1.52 11.89 -0.37
N PHE A 154 -2.20 13.01 -0.62
CA PHE A 154 -2.17 13.70 -1.90
C PHE A 154 -0.78 14.20 -2.27
N SER A 155 -0.03 14.77 -1.33
CA SER A 155 1.27 15.38 -1.58
C SER A 155 2.37 14.40 -1.94
N GLY A 156 2.24 13.12 -1.58
CA GLY A 156 3.26 12.10 -1.81
C GLY A 156 3.67 11.94 -3.27
N LEU A 157 2.71 11.83 -4.18
CA LEU A 157 2.99 11.71 -5.61
C LEU A 157 3.57 13.00 -6.24
N PRO A 158 3.03 14.21 -6.03
CA PRO A 158 3.62 15.45 -6.50
C PRO A 158 5.05 15.68 -6.00
N ILE A 159 5.32 15.44 -4.72
CA ILE A 159 6.68 15.58 -4.16
C ILE A 159 7.63 14.59 -4.85
N LEU A 160 7.23 13.34 -5.02
CA LEU A 160 8.01 12.34 -5.71
C LEU A 160 8.33 12.77 -7.14
N LEU A 161 7.35 13.31 -7.88
CA LEU A 161 7.54 13.83 -9.23
C LEU A 161 8.42 15.09 -9.25
N ALA A 162 8.26 16.00 -8.29
CA ALA A 162 9.08 17.21 -8.18
C ALA A 162 10.57 16.88 -7.95
N VAL A 163 10.87 15.86 -7.15
CA VAL A 163 12.24 15.37 -6.97
C VAL A 163 12.87 14.95 -8.30
N HIS A 164 12.09 14.44 -9.26
CA HIS A 164 12.58 14.02 -10.57
C HIS A 164 12.93 15.20 -11.51
N LEU A 165 12.46 16.41 -11.22
CA LEU A 165 12.92 17.63 -11.94
C LEU A 165 14.36 17.97 -11.58
N ILE A 166 14.76 17.73 -10.31
CA ILE A 166 16.09 18.04 -9.79
C ILE A 166 17.05 16.87 -10.05
N PHE A 167 16.60 15.65 -9.73
CA PHE A 167 17.39 14.42 -9.83
C PHE A 167 16.68 13.39 -10.73
N PRO A 168 16.89 13.45 -12.07
CA PRO A 168 16.20 12.58 -13.00
C PRO A 168 16.34 11.10 -12.66
N ARG A 169 15.23 10.36 -12.64
CA ARG A 169 15.17 8.91 -12.42
C ARG A 169 15.72 8.39 -11.08
N ILE A 170 15.99 9.25 -10.08
CA ILE A 170 16.62 8.81 -8.83
C ILE A 170 15.74 7.81 -8.09
N TRP A 171 14.43 8.07 -7.96
CA TRP A 171 13.50 7.17 -7.27
C TRP A 171 13.47 5.79 -7.92
N CYS A 172 13.08 5.73 -9.19
CA CYS A 172 12.89 4.46 -9.90
C CYS A 172 14.18 3.64 -10.02
N SER A 173 15.35 4.29 -10.08
CA SER A 173 16.61 3.57 -10.29
C SER A 173 17.39 3.27 -9.01
N ARG A 174 17.18 4.05 -7.93
CA ARG A 174 18.02 3.97 -6.73
C ARG A 174 17.26 3.81 -5.42
N LEU A 175 16.05 4.38 -5.28
CA LEU A 175 15.32 4.44 -4.02
C LEU A 175 14.13 3.49 -3.96
N CYS A 176 13.46 3.21 -5.07
CA CYS A 176 12.23 2.42 -5.10
C CYS A 176 12.46 0.96 -4.64
N PRO A 177 11.78 0.49 -3.57
CA PRO A 177 11.94 -0.89 -3.09
C PRO A 177 11.37 -1.92 -4.07
N LEU A 178 10.29 -1.61 -4.77
CA LEU A 178 9.73 -2.47 -5.81
C LEU A 178 10.70 -2.64 -7.00
N GLY A 179 11.36 -1.55 -7.42
CA GLY A 179 12.41 -1.61 -8.43
C GLY A 179 13.63 -2.39 -7.95
N GLY A 180 14.01 -2.19 -6.68
CA GLY A 180 15.09 -2.95 -6.03
C GLY A 180 14.84 -4.44 -5.99
N LEU A 181 13.61 -4.85 -5.63
CA LEU A 181 13.19 -6.27 -5.63
C LEU A 181 13.33 -6.90 -7.03
N GLN A 182 12.87 -6.23 -8.08
CA GLN A 182 12.99 -6.75 -9.45
C GLN A 182 14.44 -6.88 -9.91
N ASP A 183 15.32 -5.97 -9.45
CA ASP A 183 16.76 -6.09 -9.70
C ASP A 183 17.38 -7.29 -8.99
N GLU A 184 16.95 -7.61 -7.75
CA GLU A 184 17.43 -8.79 -7.03
C GLU A 184 16.94 -10.10 -7.68
N ILE A 185 15.68 -10.14 -8.15
CA ILE A 185 15.16 -11.28 -8.93
C ILE A 185 16.02 -11.50 -10.17
N THR A 186 16.41 -10.42 -10.85
CA THR A 186 17.29 -10.51 -12.00
C THR A 186 18.71 -10.98 -11.62
N ALA A 187 19.22 -10.55 -10.46
CA ALA A 187 20.52 -11.01 -9.96
C ALA A 187 20.52 -12.52 -9.66
N VAL A 188 19.48 -13.02 -8.99
CA VAL A 188 19.26 -14.44 -8.73
C VAL A 188 19.19 -15.23 -10.05
N LYS A 189 18.45 -14.74 -11.04
CA LYS A 189 18.42 -15.34 -12.38
C LYS A 189 19.82 -15.48 -12.97
N ARG A 190 20.62 -14.40 -12.93
CA ARG A 190 21.99 -14.42 -13.49
C ARG A 190 22.88 -15.45 -12.79
N ILE A 191 22.77 -15.59 -11.47
CA ILE A 191 23.52 -16.61 -10.70
C ILE A 191 23.09 -18.01 -11.13
N LEU A 192 21.78 -18.26 -11.22
CA LEU A 192 21.21 -19.58 -11.53
C LEU A 192 21.59 -20.04 -12.95
N PHE A 193 21.56 -19.12 -13.93
CA PHE A 193 21.85 -19.44 -15.33
C PHE A 193 23.33 -19.22 -15.70
N ARG A 194 24.17 -18.64 -14.83
CA ARG A 194 25.62 -18.47 -15.07
C ARG A 194 26.34 -19.82 -15.16
N LYS A 195 25.81 -20.88 -14.54
CA LYS A 195 26.33 -22.24 -14.70
C LYS A 195 26.18 -22.79 -16.13
N LEU A 196 25.35 -22.15 -16.97
CA LEU A 196 25.04 -22.58 -18.34
C LEU A 196 25.69 -21.68 -19.41
N SER A 197 26.38 -20.60 -19.05
CA SER A 197 27.06 -19.69 -19.99
C SER A 197 28.52 -19.50 -19.60
N PRO A 198 29.49 -19.56 -20.53
CA PRO A 198 30.90 -19.34 -20.24
C PRO A 198 31.14 -17.95 -19.67
N ALA A 199 32.01 -17.83 -18.66
CA ALA A 199 32.33 -16.58 -17.99
C ALA A 199 33.02 -15.63 -18.94
N GLU A 200 32.48 -14.42 -19.14
CA GLU A 200 33.18 -13.29 -19.73
C GLU A 200 34.29 -12.83 -18.78
N PRO A 201 35.57 -12.80 -19.20
CA PRO A 201 36.68 -12.31 -18.38
C PRO A 201 36.59 -10.80 -18.25
N GLY A 202 36.43 -10.30 -17.03
CA GLY A 202 36.54 -8.85 -16.73
C GLY A 202 35.52 -8.20 -15.82
N LYS A 203 34.52 -8.90 -15.30
CA LYS A 203 33.58 -8.33 -14.32
C LYS A 203 33.99 -8.60 -12.88
N ARG A 204 34.13 -7.51 -12.11
CA ARG A 204 34.58 -7.47 -10.71
C ARG A 204 33.76 -8.38 -9.77
N PRO A 205 34.40 -8.86 -8.69
CA PRO A 205 33.99 -10.04 -7.94
C PRO A 205 32.72 -9.89 -7.10
N GLU A 206 32.06 -11.02 -6.91
CA GLU A 206 30.84 -11.32 -6.16
C GLU A 206 30.86 -10.85 -4.69
N HIS A 207 32.03 -10.71 -4.07
CA HIS A 207 32.18 -10.31 -2.66
C HIS A 207 31.48 -9.02 -2.23
N ILE A 208 31.27 -8.07 -3.14
CA ILE A 208 30.55 -6.82 -2.81
C ILE A 208 29.03 -7.04 -2.75
N ALA A 209 28.51 -7.94 -3.57
CA ALA A 209 27.08 -8.29 -3.55
C ALA A 209 26.73 -9.09 -2.29
N GLU A 210 27.58 -10.04 -1.89
CA GLU A 210 27.40 -10.85 -0.68
C GLU A 210 27.46 -10.03 0.60
N ARG A 211 28.41 -9.11 0.72
CA ARG A 211 28.50 -8.17 1.87
C ARG A 211 27.27 -7.29 1.98
N ARG A 212 26.75 -6.80 0.87
CA ARG A 212 25.54 -5.97 0.85
C ARG A 212 24.30 -6.76 1.26
N LEU A 213 24.15 -7.97 0.76
CA LEU A 213 23.08 -8.89 1.13
C LEU A 213 23.13 -9.18 2.62
N PHE A 214 24.27 -9.51 3.16
CA PHE A 214 24.48 -9.78 4.59
C PHE A 214 24.09 -8.58 5.46
N LEU A 215 24.60 -7.38 5.13
CA LEU A 215 24.31 -6.17 5.89
C LEU A 215 22.82 -5.77 5.82
N SER A 216 22.18 -5.87 4.67
CA SER A 216 20.76 -5.54 4.54
C SER A 216 19.86 -6.56 5.25
N SER A 217 20.22 -7.83 5.20
CA SER A 217 19.50 -8.89 5.92
C SER A 217 19.67 -8.73 7.44
N GLY A 218 20.89 -8.49 7.90
CA GLY A 218 21.18 -8.22 9.31
C GLY A 218 20.44 -6.98 9.83
N ALA A 219 20.50 -5.87 9.09
CA ALA A 219 19.76 -4.65 9.43
C ALA A 219 18.24 -4.87 9.48
N GLY A 220 17.69 -5.63 8.52
CA GLY A 220 16.27 -6.01 8.51
C GLY A 220 15.87 -6.85 9.71
N LEU A 221 16.69 -7.84 10.07
CA LEU A 221 16.43 -8.70 11.22
C LEU A 221 16.49 -7.91 12.53
N VAL A 222 17.53 -7.11 12.73
CA VAL A 222 17.70 -6.28 13.94
C VAL A 222 16.54 -5.27 14.05
N ALA A 223 16.21 -4.58 12.98
CA ALA A 223 15.09 -3.65 12.96
C ALA A 223 13.76 -4.37 13.27
N GLY A 224 13.51 -5.53 12.67
CA GLY A 224 12.31 -6.33 12.92
C GLY A 224 12.20 -6.83 14.38
N LEU A 225 13.30 -7.18 15.00
CA LEU A 225 13.30 -7.63 16.40
C LEU A 225 13.16 -6.48 17.41
N LEU A 226 13.72 -5.30 17.10
CA LEU A 226 13.67 -4.13 18.00
C LEU A 226 12.38 -3.33 17.84
N PHE A 227 11.75 -3.32 16.66
CA PHE A 227 10.58 -2.50 16.38
C PHE A 227 9.37 -2.75 17.30
N PRO A 228 9.04 -4.00 17.70
CA PRO A 228 7.94 -4.24 18.64
C PRO A 228 8.06 -3.48 19.96
N SER A 229 9.29 -3.23 20.42
CA SER A 229 9.54 -2.47 21.63
C SER A 229 9.12 -1.00 21.52
N PHE A 230 9.15 -0.45 20.29
CA PHE A 230 8.73 0.92 20.01
C PHE A 230 7.22 1.03 19.74
N VAL A 231 6.54 -0.09 19.42
CA VAL A 231 5.12 -0.12 19.07
C VAL A 231 4.21 -0.21 20.30
N LYS A 232 4.70 -0.74 21.43
CA LYS A 232 3.95 -0.91 22.69
C LYS A 232 3.56 0.41 23.40
N GLN A 233 3.21 1.47 22.66
CA GLN A 233 2.60 2.66 23.25
C GLN A 233 1.10 2.41 23.48
N LYS A 234 0.54 2.98 24.59
CA LYS A 234 -0.90 2.97 24.87
C LYS A 234 -1.66 3.56 23.69
N GLU A 235 -2.22 2.70 22.83
CA GLU A 235 -3.02 3.15 21.69
C GLU A 235 -4.37 3.67 22.18
N LYS A 236 -4.73 4.86 21.74
CA LYS A 236 -6.11 5.33 21.83
C LYS A 236 -6.93 4.45 20.90
N LYS A 237 -7.92 3.75 21.44
CA LYS A 237 -8.78 2.87 20.66
C LYS A 237 -9.55 3.68 19.62
N TYR A 238 -9.43 3.31 18.37
CA TYR A 238 -10.22 3.83 17.25
C TYR A 238 -11.01 2.69 16.59
N LEU A 239 -12.12 3.02 15.93
CA LEU A 239 -12.94 2.03 15.25
C LEU A 239 -12.30 1.63 13.92
N LYS A 240 -12.05 0.33 13.75
CA LYS A 240 -11.45 -0.22 12.52
C LYS A 240 -12.54 -0.73 11.56
N PRO A 241 -12.25 -0.76 10.24
CA PRO A 241 -13.13 -1.41 9.27
C PRO A 241 -13.37 -2.90 9.64
N PRO A 242 -14.55 -3.46 9.30
CA PRO A 242 -14.82 -4.87 9.55
C PRO A 242 -13.79 -5.76 8.85
N GLY A 243 -13.35 -6.81 9.54
CA GLY A 243 -12.30 -7.72 9.06
C GLY A 243 -10.87 -7.19 9.21
N ALA A 244 -10.67 -6.02 9.83
CA ALA A 244 -9.34 -5.54 10.16
C ALA A 244 -8.65 -6.47 11.16
N LEU A 245 -7.34 -6.63 11.00
CA LEU A 245 -6.49 -7.38 11.92
C LEU A 245 -6.42 -6.69 13.31
N ASP A 246 -5.75 -7.33 14.26
CA ASP A 246 -5.46 -6.74 15.55
C ASP A 246 -4.74 -5.40 15.41
N ASP A 247 -4.88 -4.50 16.40
CA ASP A 247 -4.45 -3.10 16.32
C ASP A 247 -3.00 -2.94 15.86
N GLU A 248 -2.10 -3.74 16.40
CA GLU A 248 -0.68 -3.70 16.07
C GLU A 248 -0.43 -4.16 14.62
N LEU A 249 -0.90 -5.34 14.24
CA LEU A 249 -0.73 -5.89 12.88
C LEU A 249 -1.42 -5.02 11.82
N PHE A 250 -2.62 -4.51 12.14
CA PHE A 250 -3.33 -3.61 11.25
C PHE A 250 -2.53 -2.35 10.93
N SER A 251 -2.00 -1.70 11.96
CA SER A 251 -1.26 -0.45 11.83
C SER A 251 0.05 -0.62 11.05
N ILE A 252 0.72 -1.77 11.24
CA ILE A 252 2.02 -2.09 10.61
C ILE A 252 1.82 -2.53 9.15
N LEU A 253 0.80 -3.34 8.89
CA LEU A 253 0.59 -3.93 7.56
C LEU A 253 -0.17 -3.00 6.61
N CYS A 254 -0.88 -2.00 7.15
CA CYS A 254 -1.61 -1.03 6.35
C CYS A 254 -0.66 -0.13 5.55
N VAL A 255 -0.73 -0.21 4.22
CA VAL A 255 0.10 0.58 3.29
C VAL A 255 -0.45 1.99 3.03
N ARG A 256 -1.55 2.37 3.68
CA ARG A 256 -2.20 3.70 3.58
C ARG A 256 -2.57 4.12 2.16
N CYS A 257 -2.83 3.14 1.28
CA CYS A 257 -3.21 3.37 -0.12
C CYS A 257 -4.61 4.01 -0.29
N GLY A 258 -5.44 3.97 0.77
CA GLY A 258 -6.78 4.55 0.78
C GLY A 258 -7.84 3.84 -0.08
N ASN A 259 -7.58 2.63 -0.58
CA ASN A 259 -8.56 1.90 -1.39
C ASN A 259 -9.85 1.58 -0.63
N CYS A 260 -9.77 1.15 0.65
CA CYS A 260 -10.93 0.92 1.51
C CYS A 260 -11.76 2.20 1.72
N ILE A 261 -11.10 3.36 1.75
CA ILE A 261 -11.73 4.66 1.88
C ILE A 261 -12.51 5.01 0.60
N LYS A 262 -11.86 4.91 -0.56
CA LYS A 262 -12.46 5.18 -1.88
C LYS A 262 -13.61 4.23 -2.21
N SER A 263 -13.50 2.98 -1.76
CA SER A 263 -14.47 1.93 -2.05
C SER A 263 -15.67 1.93 -1.11
N CYS A 264 -15.62 2.64 0.03
CA CYS A 264 -16.73 2.70 0.96
C CYS A 264 -17.95 3.40 0.34
N PRO A 265 -19.11 2.73 0.16
CA PRO A 265 -20.27 3.34 -0.48
C PRO A 265 -20.91 4.44 0.38
N THR A 266 -20.82 4.34 1.70
CA THR A 266 -21.38 5.29 2.65
C THR A 266 -20.40 6.35 3.14
N GLY A 267 -19.12 6.25 2.74
CA GLY A 267 -18.09 7.24 3.08
C GLY A 267 -17.67 7.27 4.56
N ILE A 268 -18.05 6.27 5.36
CA ILE A 268 -17.78 6.22 6.80
C ILE A 268 -16.31 5.88 7.15
N ILE A 269 -15.51 5.44 6.18
CA ILE A 269 -14.10 5.14 6.39
C ILE A 269 -13.28 6.37 6.03
N THR A 270 -12.50 6.88 6.99
CA THR A 270 -11.65 8.05 6.83
C THR A 270 -10.24 7.76 7.33
N HIS A 271 -9.31 8.67 7.12
CA HIS A 271 -7.98 8.56 7.72
C HIS A 271 -8.02 8.92 9.20
N HIS A 272 -7.41 8.06 10.04
CA HIS A 272 -7.17 8.36 11.45
C HIS A 272 -6.24 9.57 11.60
N ASN A 273 -6.68 10.58 12.35
CA ASN A 273 -6.00 11.87 12.46
C ASN A 273 -5.40 12.14 13.87
N ASP A 274 -5.26 11.13 14.71
CA ASP A 274 -4.61 11.31 16.02
C ASP A 274 -3.08 11.26 15.86
N SER A 275 -2.44 12.40 16.03
CA SER A 275 -0.98 12.54 15.97
C SER A 275 -0.25 11.97 17.21
N GLY A 276 -0.98 11.57 18.23
CA GLY A 276 -0.41 11.00 19.46
C GLY A 276 0.23 9.64 19.26
N ASN A 277 -0.25 8.86 18.27
CA ASN A 277 0.37 7.61 17.89
C ASN A 277 0.83 7.63 16.42
N LYS A 278 2.14 7.70 16.22
CA LYS A 278 2.77 7.80 14.91
C LYS A 278 2.56 6.55 14.04
N ILE A 279 2.29 5.39 14.64
CA ILE A 279 2.17 4.11 13.91
C ILE A 279 0.76 3.94 13.37
N SER A 280 -0.28 4.28 14.13
CA SER A 280 -1.67 4.26 13.69
C SER A 280 -2.09 5.51 12.90
N TRP A 281 -1.21 6.49 12.75
CA TRP A 281 -1.50 7.68 11.97
C TRP A 281 -1.74 7.37 10.50
N MET A 282 -2.80 7.97 9.93
CA MET A 282 -3.27 7.75 8.55
C MET A 282 -3.78 6.33 8.24
N VAL A 283 -3.95 5.44 9.22
CA VAL A 283 -4.68 4.18 8.96
C VAL A 283 -6.17 4.47 8.77
N PRO A 284 -6.93 3.58 8.10
CA PRO A 284 -8.37 3.77 7.94
C PRO A 284 -9.10 3.60 9.29
N GLU A 285 -9.95 4.56 9.62
CA GLU A 285 -10.83 4.60 10.78
C GLU A 285 -12.28 4.72 10.34
N VAL A 286 -13.20 4.12 11.10
CA VAL A 286 -14.65 4.18 10.86
C VAL A 286 -15.28 5.24 11.73
N HIS A 287 -16.07 6.14 11.12
CA HIS A 287 -16.87 7.14 11.81
C HIS A 287 -18.35 6.95 11.45
N PHE A 288 -19.21 6.87 12.45
CA PHE A 288 -20.66 6.69 12.28
C PHE A 288 -21.45 8.01 12.35
N THR A 289 -20.78 9.17 12.29
CA THR A 289 -21.43 10.48 12.35
C THR A 289 -22.33 10.78 11.16
N ASP A 290 -21.87 10.39 9.96
CA ASP A 290 -22.54 10.75 8.69
C ASP A 290 -23.17 9.53 7.99
N GLY A 291 -23.15 8.35 8.60
CA GLY A 291 -23.67 7.14 7.97
C GLY A 291 -23.42 5.87 8.76
N TYR A 292 -23.71 4.75 8.14
CA TYR A 292 -23.59 3.42 8.74
C TYR A 292 -22.92 2.42 7.77
N CYS A 293 -22.43 1.31 8.32
CA CYS A 293 -21.86 0.25 7.52
C CYS A 293 -22.96 -0.64 6.93
N LEU A 294 -23.08 -0.66 5.60
CA LEU A 294 -24.10 -1.49 4.92
C LEU A 294 -23.91 -2.96 5.23
N GLU A 295 -24.97 -3.66 5.61
CA GLU A 295 -24.96 -5.06 6.04
C GLU A 295 -24.33 -6.00 5.00
N ASN A 296 -24.70 -5.83 3.74
CA ASN A 296 -24.28 -6.70 2.64
C ASN A 296 -23.00 -6.20 1.90
N CYS A 297 -22.27 -5.24 2.46
CA CYS A 297 -21.06 -4.69 1.85
C CYS A 297 -19.80 -5.33 2.44
N THR A 298 -18.90 -5.80 1.57
CA THR A 298 -17.61 -6.41 1.93
C THR A 298 -16.42 -5.75 1.24
N LEU A 299 -16.65 -4.60 0.58
CA LEU A 299 -15.67 -3.95 -0.31
C LEU A 299 -14.35 -3.60 0.35
N CYS A 300 -14.36 -3.11 1.61
CA CYS A 300 -13.13 -2.71 2.30
C CYS A 300 -12.12 -3.87 2.44
N GLY A 301 -12.60 -5.10 2.70
CA GLY A 301 -11.75 -6.29 2.73
C GLY A 301 -11.32 -6.75 1.35
N GLN A 302 -12.21 -6.66 0.35
CA GLN A 302 -11.90 -7.08 -1.02
C GLN A 302 -10.82 -6.23 -1.68
N VAL A 303 -10.79 -4.92 -1.44
CA VAL A 303 -9.82 -4.00 -2.08
C VAL A 303 -8.51 -3.85 -1.31
N CYS A 304 -8.34 -4.49 -0.16
CA CYS A 304 -7.14 -4.34 0.65
C CYS A 304 -5.97 -5.15 0.06
N PRO A 305 -4.91 -4.50 -0.46
CA PRO A 305 -3.82 -5.20 -1.12
C PRO A 305 -2.83 -5.84 -0.15
N SER A 306 -2.71 -5.30 1.07
CA SER A 306 -1.78 -5.81 2.08
C SER A 306 -2.39 -6.89 2.98
N GLY A 307 -3.72 -7.11 2.90
CA GLY A 307 -4.43 -8.02 3.80
C GLY A 307 -4.57 -7.49 5.24
N ALA A 308 -4.27 -6.21 5.49
CA ALA A 308 -4.53 -5.57 6.78
C ALA A 308 -6.03 -5.62 7.14
N ILE A 309 -6.90 -5.59 6.13
CA ILE A 309 -8.31 -5.94 6.24
C ILE A 309 -8.48 -7.27 5.50
N THR A 310 -8.79 -8.33 6.23
CA THR A 310 -9.00 -9.66 5.64
C THR A 310 -10.29 -9.68 4.83
N PRO A 311 -10.29 -10.29 3.64
CA PRO A 311 -11.51 -10.50 2.88
C PRO A 311 -12.48 -11.40 3.66
N PHE A 312 -13.75 -11.02 3.71
CA PHE A 312 -14.82 -11.78 4.39
C PHE A 312 -16.05 -11.87 3.50
N ARG A 313 -16.89 -12.88 3.75
CA ARG A 313 -18.17 -13.06 3.05
C ARG A 313 -19.26 -12.25 3.75
N THR A 314 -20.31 -11.93 3.03
CA THR A 314 -21.48 -11.25 3.60
C THR A 314 -22.11 -12.04 4.76
N THR A 315 -22.13 -13.36 4.67
CA THR A 315 -22.61 -14.27 5.72
C THR A 315 -21.79 -14.17 7.01
N ASP A 316 -20.49 -13.93 6.90
CA ASP A 316 -19.58 -13.90 8.04
C ASP A 316 -19.55 -12.51 8.69
N LYS A 317 -20.02 -11.48 7.98
CA LYS A 317 -19.95 -10.09 8.43
C LYS A 317 -20.68 -9.85 9.75
N ARG A 318 -21.81 -10.54 9.99
CA ARG A 318 -22.58 -10.44 11.24
C ARG A 318 -21.78 -10.88 12.48
N ARG A 319 -20.70 -11.64 12.29
CA ARG A 319 -19.80 -12.09 13.37
C ARG A 319 -18.61 -11.14 13.59
N LEU A 320 -18.43 -10.16 12.70
CA LEU A 320 -17.33 -9.20 12.79
C LEU A 320 -17.75 -7.99 13.61
N THR A 321 -17.18 -7.84 14.78
CA THR A 321 -17.43 -6.69 15.66
C THR A 321 -16.61 -5.48 15.18
N ILE A 322 -17.28 -4.39 14.83
CA ILE A 322 -16.63 -3.10 14.48
C ILE A 322 -16.37 -2.30 15.77
N GLY A 323 -17.31 -2.36 16.72
CA GLY A 323 -17.25 -1.67 18.00
C GLY A 323 -18.50 -1.94 18.82
N TRP A 324 -18.53 -1.38 20.01
CA TRP A 324 -19.66 -1.48 20.95
C TRP A 324 -20.31 -0.12 21.08
N ALA A 325 -21.66 -0.09 20.99
CA ALA A 325 -22.42 1.10 21.28
C ALA A 325 -22.49 1.28 22.82
N VAL A 326 -22.09 2.45 23.29
CA VAL A 326 -22.16 2.81 24.71
C VAL A 326 -23.05 4.04 24.84
N ILE A 327 -24.11 3.90 25.62
CA ILE A 327 -25.03 4.98 25.94
C ILE A 327 -24.41 5.82 27.07
N LYS A 328 -24.28 7.13 26.85
CA LYS A 328 -23.85 8.06 27.89
C LYS A 328 -25.05 8.40 28.78
N PRO A 329 -25.01 8.09 30.09
CA PRO A 329 -26.15 8.30 30.99
C PRO A 329 -26.61 9.76 31.02
N ASP A 330 -25.66 10.70 31.08
CA ASP A 330 -25.95 12.14 31.19
C ASP A 330 -26.70 12.72 29.98
N GLY A 331 -26.59 12.07 28.81
CA GLY A 331 -27.29 12.48 27.58
C GLY A 331 -28.52 11.63 27.26
N CYS A 332 -28.83 10.62 28.05
CA CYS A 332 -29.95 9.72 27.79
C CYS A 332 -31.23 10.23 28.43
N LEU A 333 -32.25 10.54 27.62
CA LEU A 333 -33.52 11.04 28.12
C LEU A 333 -34.25 10.00 29.01
N LEU A 334 -34.16 8.72 28.62
CA LEU A 334 -34.76 7.63 29.40
C LEU A 334 -34.16 7.54 30.81
N LEU A 335 -32.83 7.62 30.94
CA LEU A 335 -32.15 7.60 32.23
C LEU A 335 -32.37 8.87 33.06
N ASN A 336 -32.86 9.95 32.43
CA ASN A 336 -33.25 11.20 33.07
C ASN A 336 -34.78 11.31 33.31
N ASN A 337 -35.46 10.16 33.50
CA ASN A 337 -36.88 10.07 33.76
C ASN A 337 -37.83 10.66 32.70
N THR A 338 -37.38 10.67 31.45
CA THR A 338 -38.19 11.13 30.31
C THR A 338 -38.48 9.93 29.40
N ASP A 339 -39.72 9.68 29.07
CA ASP A 339 -40.08 8.60 28.17
C ASP A 339 -39.42 8.80 26.79
N CYS A 340 -38.54 7.86 26.42
CA CYS A 340 -37.80 7.92 25.16
C CYS A 340 -37.48 6.50 24.65
N ASN A 341 -37.88 6.21 23.41
CA ASN A 341 -37.57 4.96 22.71
C ASN A 341 -36.83 5.17 21.38
N ARG A 342 -36.29 6.35 21.14
CA ARG A 342 -35.68 6.74 19.86
C ARG A 342 -34.59 5.79 19.37
N CYS A 343 -33.70 5.34 20.27
CA CYS A 343 -32.63 4.43 19.91
C CYS A 343 -33.14 3.05 19.50
N GLN A 344 -34.17 2.54 20.16
CA GLN A 344 -34.83 1.28 19.82
C GLN A 344 -35.60 1.41 18.50
N ALA A 345 -36.42 2.45 18.36
CA ALA A 345 -37.22 2.69 17.15
C ALA A 345 -36.36 2.94 15.90
N ALA A 346 -35.15 3.50 16.09
CA ALA A 346 -34.21 3.78 14.98
C ALA A 346 -33.30 2.58 14.65
N CYS A 347 -33.28 1.52 15.45
CA CYS A 347 -32.42 0.36 15.23
C CYS A 347 -33.08 -0.63 14.23
N PRO A 348 -32.54 -0.79 13.02
CA PRO A 348 -33.14 -1.72 12.04
C PRO A 348 -32.92 -3.20 12.38
N PHE A 349 -32.15 -3.50 13.44
CA PHE A 349 -31.74 -4.85 13.83
C PHE A 349 -32.31 -5.29 15.17
N ASP A 350 -33.18 -4.48 15.78
CA ASP A 350 -33.73 -4.71 17.12
C ASP A 350 -32.67 -5.09 18.19
N ALA A 351 -31.49 -4.49 18.05
CA ALA A 351 -30.32 -4.79 18.88
C ALA A 351 -30.38 -4.09 20.26
N LEU A 352 -31.40 -3.28 20.52
CA LEU A 352 -31.56 -2.50 21.74
C LEU A 352 -32.90 -2.88 22.40
N THR A 353 -32.82 -3.35 23.62
CA THR A 353 -33.99 -3.61 24.48
C THR A 353 -34.02 -2.56 25.59
N LEU A 354 -35.18 -2.03 25.92
CA LEU A 354 -35.43 -1.17 27.08
C LEU A 354 -35.95 -2.06 28.19
N GLU A 355 -35.22 -2.20 29.29
CA GLU A 355 -35.63 -2.86 30.53
C GLU A 355 -36.02 -1.84 31.58
#